data_7e03fb4e6fe5210c65d700594ac55f92
#
_entry.id   7e03fb4e6fe5210c65d700594ac55f92
#
_cell.length_a   1.000
_cell.length_b   1.000
_cell.length_c   1.000
_cell.angle_alpha   90.00
_cell.angle_beta   90.00
_cell.angle_gamma   90.00
#
_symmetry.space_group_name_H-M   'P 1'
#
loop_
_entity.id
_entity.type
_entity.pdbx_description
1 polymer ?
#
loop_
_entity_poly.entity_id
_entity_poly.type
_entity_poly.pdbx_seq_one_letter_code
_entity_poly.pdbx_strand_id
1 'polypeptide(L)'
;LKYSKRISRAVQEQSIIPLTNIIGLRKLKQYYPRDYEGISEKINNLDQIDLTEGKWLILTRTISRLIKMTKELRKRNLYYYTNKGKSFVVRIYNASVNYNSWCRGIELEEKEIKDIEEYTGVKQNEWDNTVDWFDAFKEANLDERQYIKNMLDNGENLDDRARIKVSTIHAAKGGEEDSVIL
;
A
#
# COMPACT_ATOMS: atom_id res chain seq x y z
N LEU A 1 -2.53 -17.80 -29.04
CA LEU A 1 -2.92 -18.58 -27.84
C LEU A 1 -4.43 -18.57 -27.76
N LYS A 2 -5.05 -19.75 -27.74
CA LYS A 2 -6.50 -19.93 -27.71
C LYS A 2 -7.08 -19.75 -26.30
N TYR A 3 -6.24 -19.91 -25.26
CA TYR A 3 -6.63 -19.81 -23.86
C TYR A 3 -5.80 -18.74 -23.14
N SER A 4 -6.45 -17.97 -22.28
CA SER A 4 -5.77 -17.07 -21.38
C SER A 4 -5.18 -17.87 -20.19
N LYS A 5 -3.94 -17.57 -19.83
CA LYS A 5 -3.32 -18.14 -18.61
C LYS A 5 -3.61 -17.29 -17.36
N ARG A 6 -4.24 -16.12 -17.52
CA ARG A 6 -4.35 -15.09 -16.48
C ARG A 6 -5.76 -14.71 -16.08
N ILE A 7 -6.72 -14.85 -17.01
CA ILE A 7 -8.08 -14.34 -16.82
C ILE A 7 -8.99 -15.48 -16.39
N SER A 8 -9.61 -15.34 -15.22
CA SER A 8 -10.65 -16.26 -14.75
C SER A 8 -11.94 -16.09 -15.56
N ARG A 9 -12.86 -17.04 -15.41
CA ARG A 9 -14.15 -17.03 -16.10
C ARG A 9 -14.98 -15.82 -15.72
N ALA A 10 -15.11 -15.53 -14.42
CA ALA A 10 -15.85 -14.36 -13.92
C ALA A 10 -15.31 -13.02 -14.47
N VAL A 11 -13.99 -12.85 -14.56
CA VAL A 11 -13.37 -11.64 -15.13
C VAL A 11 -13.63 -11.53 -16.64
N GLN A 12 -13.63 -12.65 -17.36
CA GLN A 12 -13.96 -12.64 -18.80
C GLN A 12 -15.41 -12.20 -19.04
N GLU A 13 -16.35 -12.73 -18.29
CA GLU A 13 -17.77 -12.39 -18.40
C GLU A 13 -17.99 -10.88 -18.17
N GLN A 14 -17.39 -10.31 -17.14
CA GLN A 14 -17.46 -8.86 -16.88
C GLN A 14 -16.81 -8.04 -18.00
N SER A 15 -15.76 -8.51 -18.65
CA SER A 15 -15.08 -7.80 -19.73
C SER A 15 -15.88 -7.77 -21.03
N ILE A 16 -16.80 -8.71 -21.24
CA ILE A 16 -17.65 -8.76 -22.42
C ILE A 16 -18.65 -7.58 -22.44
N ILE A 17 -19.17 -7.17 -21.27
CA ILE A 17 -20.18 -6.12 -21.18
C ILE A 17 -19.72 -4.80 -21.86
N PRO A 18 -18.56 -4.20 -21.54
CA PRO A 18 -18.09 -3.02 -22.26
C PRO A 18 -17.71 -3.30 -23.72
N LEU A 19 -17.27 -4.53 -24.05
CA LEU A 19 -16.92 -4.89 -25.43
C LEU A 19 -18.14 -4.96 -26.33
N THR A 20 -19.29 -5.38 -25.82
CA THR A 20 -20.56 -5.40 -26.62
C THR A 20 -21.00 -4.01 -27.05
N ASN A 21 -20.65 -2.97 -26.25
CA ASN A 21 -20.98 -1.57 -26.56
C ASN A 21 -20.13 -0.99 -27.71
N ILE A 22 -19.03 -1.65 -28.10
CA ILE A 22 -18.14 -1.23 -29.17
C ILE A 22 -18.20 -2.20 -30.39
N ILE A 23 -19.17 -3.11 -30.43
CA ILE A 23 -19.42 -4.02 -31.54
C ILE A 23 -19.74 -3.17 -32.80
N GLY A 24 -18.98 -3.41 -33.86
CA GLY A 24 -19.01 -2.62 -35.08
C GLY A 24 -17.79 -1.71 -35.27
N LEU A 25 -17.07 -1.36 -34.20
CA LEU A 25 -15.84 -0.56 -34.28
C LEU A 25 -14.57 -1.43 -34.32
N ARG A 26 -14.60 -2.65 -33.81
CA ARG A 26 -13.47 -3.58 -33.80
C ARG A 26 -13.92 -5.03 -33.94
N LYS A 27 -13.09 -5.87 -34.57
CA LYS A 27 -13.29 -7.33 -34.56
C LYS A 27 -13.04 -7.84 -33.14
N LEU A 28 -14.06 -8.53 -32.58
CA LEU A 28 -13.90 -9.24 -31.29
C LEU A 28 -12.90 -10.38 -31.48
N LYS A 29 -11.87 -10.38 -30.66
CA LYS A 29 -10.95 -11.52 -30.55
C LYS A 29 -11.55 -12.54 -29.60
N GLN A 30 -11.79 -13.75 -30.10
CA GLN A 30 -12.18 -14.86 -29.25
C GLN A 30 -10.98 -15.35 -28.45
N TYR A 31 -11.09 -15.37 -27.14
CA TYR A 31 -10.16 -16.03 -26.24
C TYR A 31 -10.93 -16.74 -25.14
N TYR A 32 -10.37 -17.81 -24.61
CA TYR A 32 -10.98 -18.59 -23.54
C TYR A 32 -10.30 -18.25 -22.21
N PRO A 33 -11.06 -18.16 -21.10
CA PRO A 33 -10.48 -17.97 -19.77
C PRO A 33 -9.66 -19.20 -19.38
N ARG A 34 -8.86 -19.10 -18.35
CA ARG A 34 -8.27 -20.28 -17.71
C ARG A 34 -9.39 -21.08 -17.04
N ASP A 35 -9.13 -22.37 -16.77
CA ASP A 35 -10.07 -23.24 -16.05
C ASP A 35 -10.06 -22.92 -14.55
N TYR A 36 -10.65 -21.77 -14.22
CA TYR A 36 -10.81 -21.25 -12.87
C TYR A 36 -11.96 -20.25 -12.85
N GLU A 37 -12.89 -20.44 -11.91
CA GLU A 37 -14.12 -19.65 -11.87
C GLU A 37 -13.84 -18.19 -11.51
N GLY A 38 -13.16 -17.95 -10.38
CA GLY A 38 -12.96 -16.63 -9.82
C GLY A 38 -14.25 -16.05 -9.24
N ILE A 39 -14.12 -14.86 -8.64
CA ILE A 39 -15.25 -14.08 -8.11
C ILE A 39 -15.21 -12.70 -8.74
N SER A 40 -16.37 -12.16 -9.12
CA SER A 40 -16.52 -10.80 -9.59
C SER A 40 -17.77 -10.20 -8.97
N GLU A 41 -17.59 -9.18 -8.14
CA GLU A 41 -18.65 -8.53 -7.39
C GLU A 41 -18.63 -7.03 -7.60
N LYS A 42 -19.81 -6.39 -7.55
CA LYS A 42 -19.92 -4.94 -7.54
C LYS A 42 -19.95 -4.44 -6.10
N ILE A 43 -19.02 -3.57 -5.77
CA ILE A 43 -18.98 -2.88 -4.48
C ILE A 43 -19.32 -1.40 -4.67
N ASN A 44 -19.92 -0.78 -3.65
CA ASN A 44 -20.25 0.65 -3.64
C ASN A 44 -19.20 1.48 -2.87
N ASN A 45 -18.58 0.88 -1.87
CA ASN A 45 -17.53 1.49 -1.06
C ASN A 45 -16.53 0.43 -0.57
N LEU A 46 -15.38 0.88 -0.04
CA LEU A 46 -14.35 0.00 0.50
C LEU A 46 -14.74 -0.69 1.82
N ASP A 47 -15.81 -0.23 2.51
CA ASP A 47 -16.23 -0.83 3.78
C ASP A 47 -16.82 -2.24 3.59
N GLN A 48 -17.16 -2.58 2.35
CA GLN A 48 -17.68 -3.89 1.98
C GLN A 48 -16.57 -4.94 1.79
N ILE A 49 -15.31 -4.53 1.89
CA ILE A 49 -14.14 -5.42 1.67
C ILE A 49 -13.22 -5.34 2.87
N ASP A 50 -12.80 -6.49 3.34
CA ASP A 50 -11.71 -6.59 4.29
C ASP A 50 -10.36 -6.50 3.55
N LEU A 51 -9.67 -5.36 3.72
CA LEU A 51 -8.35 -5.12 3.16
C LEU A 51 -7.21 -5.51 4.12
N THR A 52 -7.53 -6.05 5.29
CA THR A 52 -6.53 -6.48 6.28
C THR A 52 -5.89 -7.82 5.94
N GLU A 53 -6.50 -8.57 5.02
CA GLU A 53 -6.01 -9.87 4.55
C GLU A 53 -5.82 -9.89 3.03
N GLY A 54 -5.01 -10.82 2.55
CA GLY A 54 -4.76 -11.05 1.13
C GLY A 54 -3.90 -9.96 0.46
N LYS A 55 -3.67 -10.12 -0.85
CA LYS A 55 -2.94 -9.16 -1.68
C LYS A 55 -3.89 -8.46 -2.63
N TRP A 56 -3.83 -7.14 -2.63
CA TRP A 56 -4.78 -6.30 -3.33
C TRP A 56 -4.11 -5.37 -4.34
N LEU A 57 -4.65 -5.32 -5.54
CA LEU A 57 -4.34 -4.31 -6.53
C LEU A 57 -5.55 -3.38 -6.70
N ILE A 58 -5.44 -2.16 -6.22
CA ILE A 58 -6.48 -1.13 -6.38
C ILE A 58 -6.14 -0.28 -7.61
N LEU A 59 -6.98 -0.32 -8.60
CA LEU A 59 -6.81 0.38 -9.86
C LEU A 59 -7.75 1.57 -9.97
N THR A 60 -7.23 2.69 -10.41
CA THR A 60 -8.02 3.90 -10.66
C THR A 60 -7.81 4.39 -12.08
N ARG A 61 -8.84 5.02 -12.66
CA ARG A 61 -8.74 5.57 -14.01
C ARG A 61 -7.86 6.82 -14.07
N THR A 62 -7.88 7.66 -13.04
CA THR A 62 -7.22 8.97 -13.04
C THR A 62 -6.36 9.16 -11.79
N ILE A 63 -5.37 10.04 -11.89
CA ILE A 63 -4.51 10.42 -10.76
C ILE A 63 -5.32 11.05 -9.64
N SER A 64 -6.35 11.87 -9.94
CA SER A 64 -7.20 12.47 -8.90
C SER A 64 -7.97 11.42 -8.09
N ARG A 65 -8.45 10.35 -8.73
CA ARG A 65 -9.08 9.22 -8.03
C ARG A 65 -8.05 8.42 -7.23
N LEU A 66 -6.82 8.25 -7.76
CA LEU A 66 -5.73 7.61 -7.02
C LEU A 66 -5.45 8.38 -5.72
N ILE A 67 -5.34 9.71 -5.78
CA ILE A 67 -5.13 10.55 -4.58
C ILE A 67 -6.28 10.40 -3.58
N LYS A 68 -7.53 10.36 -4.03
CA LYS A 68 -8.68 10.13 -3.14
C LYS A 68 -8.60 8.76 -2.47
N MET A 69 -8.26 7.72 -3.24
CA MET A 69 -8.11 6.36 -2.74
C MET A 69 -6.99 6.25 -1.70
N THR A 70 -5.82 6.82 -1.99
CA THR A 70 -4.71 6.80 -1.03
C THR A 70 -5.02 7.56 0.26
N LYS A 71 -5.77 8.67 0.19
CA LYS A 71 -6.25 9.37 1.39
C LYS A 71 -7.21 8.52 2.21
N GLU A 72 -8.08 7.76 1.56
CA GLU A 72 -9.02 6.88 2.25
C GLU A 72 -8.30 5.71 2.94
N LEU A 73 -7.36 5.06 2.26
CA LEU A 73 -6.53 4.01 2.86
C LEU A 73 -5.72 4.53 4.06
N ARG A 74 -5.17 5.74 3.94
CA ARG A 74 -4.43 6.38 5.03
C ARG A 74 -5.31 6.67 6.26
N LYS A 75 -6.55 7.14 6.07
CA LYS A 75 -7.52 7.33 7.16
C LYS A 75 -7.84 6.03 7.91
N ARG A 76 -7.78 4.90 7.22
CA ARG A 76 -7.99 3.56 7.79
C ARG A 76 -6.72 2.96 8.38
N ASN A 77 -5.61 3.69 8.37
CA ASN A 77 -4.29 3.23 8.82
C ASN A 77 -3.82 1.96 8.11
N LEU A 78 -4.16 1.81 6.82
CA LEU A 78 -3.74 0.68 6.00
C LEU A 78 -2.40 0.97 5.33
N TYR A 79 -1.50 0.00 5.40
CA TYR A 79 -0.22 0.05 4.69
C TYR A 79 -0.42 -0.24 3.20
N TYR A 80 -0.02 0.69 2.35
CA TYR A 80 -0.05 0.53 0.90
C TYR A 80 1.21 1.07 0.24
N TYR A 81 1.42 0.72 -1.02
CA TYR A 81 2.44 1.34 -1.85
C TYR A 81 1.88 1.78 -3.20
N THR A 82 2.55 2.74 -3.78
CA THR A 82 2.28 3.27 -5.12
C THR A 82 3.55 3.23 -5.95
N ASN A 83 3.50 3.68 -7.20
CA ASN A 83 4.70 3.87 -8.01
C ASN A 83 5.70 4.89 -7.42
N LYS A 84 5.27 5.70 -6.43
CA LYS A 84 6.13 6.65 -5.71
C LYS A 84 6.81 6.04 -4.49
N GLY A 85 6.47 4.82 -4.12
CA GLY A 85 7.01 4.12 -2.95
C GLY A 85 5.97 3.80 -1.87
N LYS A 86 6.45 3.55 -0.66
CA LYS A 86 5.66 3.24 0.54
C LYS A 86 4.77 4.42 0.94
N SER A 87 3.66 4.14 1.61
CA SER A 87 2.65 5.12 2.02
C SER A 87 3.07 6.04 3.18
N PHE A 88 4.22 5.81 3.75
CA PHE A 88 4.78 6.55 4.89
C PHE A 88 6.20 7.04 4.61
N VAL A 89 6.69 7.96 5.44
CA VAL A 89 8.05 8.48 5.35
C VAL A 89 9.03 7.45 5.93
N VAL A 90 9.70 6.72 5.03
CA VAL A 90 10.60 5.61 5.38
C VAL A 90 11.70 6.04 6.35
N ARG A 91 12.18 7.29 6.23
CA ARG A 91 13.24 7.81 7.10
C ARG A 91 12.80 7.91 8.57
N ILE A 92 11.54 8.34 8.82
CA ILE A 92 10.98 8.39 10.19
C ILE A 92 10.85 6.98 10.76
N TYR A 93 10.34 6.03 9.95
CA TYR A 93 10.24 4.64 10.37
C TYR A 93 11.60 4.04 10.70
N ASN A 94 12.59 4.19 9.83
CA ASN A 94 13.94 3.67 10.08
C ASN A 94 14.56 4.30 11.34
N ALA A 95 14.40 5.61 11.53
CA ALA A 95 14.87 6.28 12.74
C ALA A 95 14.19 5.74 14.00
N SER A 96 12.88 5.42 13.94
CA SER A 96 12.15 4.81 15.08
C SER A 96 12.66 3.41 15.42
N VAL A 97 12.98 2.59 14.42
CA VAL A 97 13.58 1.26 14.61
C VAL A 97 14.97 1.38 15.24
N ASN A 98 15.80 2.31 14.76
CA ASN A 98 17.13 2.55 15.28
C ASN A 98 17.08 3.12 16.72
N TYR A 99 16.15 4.03 17.01
CA TYR A 99 15.94 4.54 18.37
C TYR A 99 15.57 3.42 19.33
N ASN A 100 14.66 2.53 18.95
CA ASN A 100 14.30 1.35 19.75
C ASN A 100 15.49 0.38 19.92
N SER A 101 16.37 0.28 18.94
CA SER A 101 17.61 -0.52 19.01
C SER A 101 18.59 0.11 20.01
N TRP A 102 18.76 1.43 19.98
CA TRP A 102 19.56 2.16 20.94
C TRP A 102 19.02 2.00 22.38
N CYS A 103 17.70 2.08 22.58
CA CYS A 103 17.07 1.84 23.90
C CYS A 103 17.39 0.44 24.47
N ARG A 104 17.69 -0.53 23.60
CA ARG A 104 18.11 -1.89 23.96
C ARG A 104 19.63 -2.03 24.14
N GLY A 105 20.39 -0.95 24.03
CA GLY A 105 21.84 -0.94 24.17
C GLY A 105 22.62 -1.33 22.90
N ILE A 106 21.98 -1.31 21.72
CA ILE A 106 22.65 -1.55 20.43
C ILE A 106 23.34 -0.25 20.01
N GLU A 107 24.62 -0.35 19.64
CA GLU A 107 25.37 0.76 19.09
C GLU A 107 24.87 1.14 17.68
N LEU A 108 24.78 2.45 17.42
CA LEU A 108 24.27 3.00 16.18
C LEU A 108 25.38 3.59 15.32
N GLU A 109 25.19 3.58 14.01
CA GLU A 109 26.07 4.29 13.08
C GLU A 109 25.85 5.81 13.14
N GLU A 110 26.86 6.59 12.77
CA GLU A 110 26.82 8.06 12.78
C GLU A 110 25.63 8.64 11.98
N LYS A 111 25.27 8.00 10.87
CA LYS A 111 24.12 8.41 10.05
C LYS A 111 22.79 8.18 10.79
N GLU A 112 22.66 7.07 11.47
CA GLU A 112 21.45 6.71 12.24
C GLU A 112 21.26 7.67 13.41
N ILE A 113 22.34 7.99 14.10
CA ILE A 113 22.35 9.00 15.17
C ILE A 113 21.85 10.36 14.63
N LYS A 114 22.38 10.82 13.48
CA LYS A 114 21.96 12.08 12.87
C LYS A 114 20.48 12.11 12.51
N ASP A 115 19.96 11.00 11.98
CA ASP A 115 18.54 10.89 11.64
C ASP A 115 17.66 10.98 12.91
N ILE A 116 18.07 10.36 14.01
CA ILE A 116 17.35 10.44 15.29
C ILE A 116 17.45 11.84 15.89
N GLU A 117 18.63 12.46 15.91
CA GLU A 117 18.84 13.83 16.40
C GLU A 117 17.95 14.85 15.67
N GLU A 118 17.79 14.68 14.36
CA GLU A 118 16.89 15.55 13.56
C GLU A 118 15.43 15.44 14.01
N TYR A 119 14.96 14.23 14.37
CA TYR A 119 13.57 14.02 14.78
C TYR A 119 13.32 14.26 16.28
N THR A 120 14.32 14.05 17.12
CA THR A 120 14.21 14.37 18.56
C THR A 120 14.44 15.86 18.85
N GLY A 121 15.23 16.54 18.03
CA GLY A 121 15.69 17.91 18.24
C GLY A 121 16.80 18.05 19.28
N VAL A 122 17.31 16.94 19.81
CA VAL A 122 18.37 16.93 20.86
C VAL A 122 19.49 15.96 20.49
N LYS A 123 20.66 16.14 21.13
CA LYS A 123 21.84 15.31 20.91
C LYS A 123 21.70 13.94 21.57
N GLN A 124 22.45 12.95 21.07
CA GLN A 124 22.40 11.56 21.57
C GLN A 124 22.59 11.45 23.08
N ASN A 125 23.47 12.26 23.68
CA ASN A 125 23.74 12.26 25.12
C ASN A 125 22.57 12.79 25.99
N GLU A 126 21.53 13.35 25.35
CA GLU A 126 20.30 13.85 25.97
C GLU A 126 19.11 12.93 25.75
N TRP A 127 19.28 11.82 25.01
CA TRP A 127 18.19 10.88 24.77
C TRP A 127 17.85 10.12 26.04
N ASP A 128 16.55 9.86 26.22
CA ASP A 128 16.00 9.09 27.33
C ASP A 128 15.48 7.74 26.82
N ASN A 129 16.14 6.66 27.20
CA ASN A 129 15.78 5.30 26.80
C ASN A 129 14.48 4.76 27.45
N THR A 130 13.88 5.52 28.34
CA THR A 130 12.57 5.21 28.95
C THR A 130 11.39 5.81 28.17
N VAL A 131 11.66 6.74 27.24
CA VAL A 131 10.66 7.41 26.41
C VAL A 131 10.47 6.64 25.11
N ASP A 132 9.21 6.39 24.73
CA ASP A 132 8.90 5.78 23.42
C ASP A 132 9.28 6.71 22.26
N TRP A 133 9.73 6.14 21.15
CA TRP A 133 10.13 6.91 19.96
C TRP A 133 9.04 7.90 19.49
N PHE A 134 7.75 7.53 19.64
CA PHE A 134 6.64 8.38 19.25
C PHE A 134 6.63 9.71 20.02
N ASP A 135 6.93 9.66 21.31
CA ASP A 135 6.99 10.84 22.18
C ASP A 135 8.35 11.55 22.09
N ALA A 136 9.42 10.80 21.80
CA ALA A 136 10.75 11.36 21.62
C ALA A 136 10.90 12.20 20.35
N PHE A 137 10.26 11.83 19.24
CA PHE A 137 10.42 12.46 17.91
C PHE A 137 9.59 13.74 17.73
N LYS A 138 9.77 14.73 18.59
CA LYS A 138 8.95 15.95 18.63
C LYS A 138 9.02 16.80 17.37
N GLU A 139 10.14 16.76 16.65
CA GLU A 139 10.35 17.51 15.41
C GLU A 139 9.78 16.79 14.16
N ALA A 140 9.48 15.51 14.27
CA ALA A 140 8.82 14.78 13.19
C ALA A 140 7.32 15.14 13.13
N ASN A 141 6.77 15.17 11.90
CA ASN A 141 5.36 15.47 11.69
C ASN A 141 4.46 14.50 12.47
N LEU A 142 3.55 15.05 13.28
CA LEU A 142 2.69 14.28 14.18
C LEU A 142 1.77 13.31 13.43
N ASP A 143 1.16 13.76 12.30
CA ASP A 143 0.25 12.91 11.51
C ASP A 143 1.00 11.72 10.91
N GLU A 144 2.28 11.91 10.57
CA GLU A 144 3.12 10.85 10.03
C GLU A 144 3.53 9.85 11.11
N ARG A 145 3.94 10.32 12.30
CA ARG A 145 4.23 9.46 13.44
C ARG A 145 3.01 8.64 13.84
N GLN A 146 1.85 9.29 13.94
CA GLN A 146 0.60 8.61 14.29
C GLN A 146 0.22 7.54 13.26
N TYR A 147 0.39 7.84 11.97
CA TYR A 147 0.10 6.87 10.92
C TYR A 147 1.03 5.66 10.98
N ILE A 148 2.35 5.87 11.17
CA ILE A 148 3.33 4.78 11.33
C ILE A 148 2.98 3.94 12.56
N LYS A 149 2.72 4.60 13.72
CA LYS A 149 2.35 3.91 14.95
C LYS A 149 1.10 3.07 14.78
N ASN A 150 0.04 3.63 14.20
CA ASN A 150 -1.22 2.92 13.99
C ASN A 150 -1.05 1.70 13.07
N MET A 151 -0.24 1.79 12.01
CA MET A 151 0.06 0.63 11.16
C MET A 151 0.79 -0.47 11.93
N LEU A 152 1.77 -0.12 12.76
CA LEU A 152 2.49 -1.08 13.61
C LEU A 152 1.57 -1.73 14.65
N ASP A 153 0.70 -0.93 15.29
CA ASP A 153 -0.28 -1.41 16.28
C ASP A 153 -1.32 -2.35 15.62
N ASN A 154 -1.62 -2.15 14.33
CA ASN A 154 -2.45 -3.05 13.53
C ASN A 154 -1.71 -4.31 13.04
N GLY A 155 -0.43 -4.49 13.41
CA GLY A 155 0.36 -5.66 13.05
C GLY A 155 0.93 -5.65 11.63
N GLU A 156 0.95 -4.49 10.95
CA GLU A 156 1.57 -4.38 9.63
C GLU A 156 3.11 -4.50 9.74
N ASN A 157 3.70 -5.33 8.90
CA ASN A 157 5.15 -5.38 8.75
C ASN A 157 5.60 -4.31 7.75
N LEU A 158 6.17 -3.21 8.24
CA LEU A 158 6.56 -2.08 7.41
C LEU A 158 7.91 -2.29 6.68
N ASP A 159 8.67 -3.31 7.03
CA ASP A 159 9.90 -3.69 6.31
C ASP A 159 9.55 -4.39 5.01
N ASP A 160 8.51 -5.18 5.01
CA ASP A 160 8.04 -5.92 3.86
C ASP A 160 7.31 -5.03 2.83
N ARG A 161 7.00 -5.62 1.70
CA ARG A 161 6.15 -4.99 0.69
C ARG A 161 4.70 -4.98 1.19
N ALA A 162 4.06 -3.81 1.11
CA ALA A 162 2.66 -3.68 1.45
C ALA A 162 1.77 -4.66 0.67
N ARG A 163 0.75 -5.19 1.34
CA ARG A 163 -0.25 -6.06 0.73
C ARG A 163 -1.13 -5.33 -0.30
N ILE A 164 -1.30 -4.02 -0.12
CA ILE A 164 -2.13 -3.17 -0.97
C ILE A 164 -1.24 -2.39 -1.93
N LYS A 165 -1.46 -2.59 -3.22
CA LYS A 165 -0.87 -1.77 -4.29
C LYS A 165 -1.92 -0.85 -4.87
N VAL A 166 -1.65 0.45 -4.96
CA VAL A 166 -2.53 1.42 -5.61
C VAL A 166 -1.87 1.96 -6.87
N SER A 167 -2.57 1.89 -7.98
CA SER A 167 -2.03 2.33 -9.26
C SER A 167 -3.13 2.87 -10.19
N THR A 168 -2.74 3.57 -11.25
CA THR A 168 -3.64 3.81 -12.35
C THR A 168 -3.68 2.60 -13.28
N ILE A 169 -4.79 2.38 -13.98
CA ILE A 169 -4.95 1.28 -14.96
C ILE A 169 -3.79 1.27 -15.96
N HIS A 170 -3.35 2.45 -16.44
CA HIS A 170 -2.25 2.55 -17.39
C HIS A 170 -0.89 2.12 -16.81
N ALA A 171 -0.61 2.54 -15.58
CA ALA A 171 0.66 2.23 -14.93
C ALA A 171 0.74 0.79 -14.40
N ALA A 172 -0.40 0.14 -14.18
CA ALA A 172 -0.47 -1.25 -13.71
C ALA A 172 -0.45 -2.29 -14.84
N LYS A 173 -0.27 -1.87 -16.10
CA LYS A 173 -0.31 -2.79 -17.24
C LYS A 173 0.62 -3.99 -17.02
N GLY A 174 0.03 -5.19 -17.02
CA GLY A 174 0.74 -6.46 -16.78
C GLY A 174 0.97 -6.80 -15.30
N GLY A 175 0.48 -6.00 -14.36
CA GLY A 175 0.46 -6.33 -12.94
C GLY A 175 -0.66 -7.32 -12.61
N GLU A 176 -0.39 -8.20 -11.66
CA GLU A 176 -1.32 -9.22 -11.16
C GLU A 176 -1.23 -9.23 -9.64
N GLU A 177 -2.35 -9.43 -8.98
CA GLU A 177 -2.47 -9.72 -7.55
C GLU A 177 -3.67 -10.66 -7.33
N ASP A 178 -3.80 -11.22 -6.14
CA ASP A 178 -4.85 -12.19 -5.82
C ASP A 178 -6.25 -11.58 -5.96
N SER A 179 -6.38 -10.31 -5.58
CA SER A 179 -7.62 -9.55 -5.67
C SER A 179 -7.41 -8.19 -6.32
N VAL A 180 -8.39 -7.76 -7.12
CA VAL A 180 -8.32 -6.49 -7.88
C VAL A 180 -9.59 -5.68 -7.64
N ILE A 181 -9.44 -4.40 -7.28
CA ILE A 181 -10.51 -3.40 -7.20
C ILE A 181 -10.36 -2.42 -8.37
N LEU A 182 -11.47 -2.12 -9.08
CA LEU A 182 -11.53 -1.18 -10.20
C LEU A 182 -12.41 0.04 -9.87
#